data_e0b09c78ee2dd79bca02d00e8bcc86bd
#
_entry.id   e0b09c78ee2dd79bca02d00e8bcc86bd
#
_cell.length_a   1.000
_cell.length_b   1.000
_cell.length_c   1.000
_cell.angle_alpha   90.00
_cell.angle_beta   90.00
_cell.angle_gamma   90.00
#
_symmetry.space_group_name_H-M   'P 1'
#
loop_
_entity.id
_entity.type
_entity.pdbx_description
1 polymer ?
#
loop_
_entity_poly.entity_id
_entity_poly.type
_entity_poly.pdbx_seq_one_letter_code
_entity_poly.pdbx_strand_id
1 'polypeptide(L)'
;KERFTALQSGEIDVLSRNTTWTMSRDTSSGLKFAGIMYYDGQGFIINKKKFPDVNSALQLSGATVCIQTGTTTELNLADFFKQNNITYQPVTVADDSEAQRQYLAGACDAYTTDASGLAASRATMPDAENHVILPEIISKEPLGPVVRHGDSNWGDVVRWTYFALLIAEEK
;
A
#
# COMPACT_ATOMS: atom_id res chain seq x y z
N LYS A 1 -0.81 11.39 0.14
CA LYS A 1 -1.76 12.39 0.67
C LYS A 1 -2.35 13.26 -0.43
N GLU A 2 -1.53 13.71 -1.36
CA GLU A 2 -1.93 14.58 -2.49
C GLU A 2 -3.00 13.98 -3.39
N ARG A 3 -3.00 12.67 -3.62
CA ARG A 3 -3.98 11.99 -4.47
C ARG A 3 -5.43 12.21 -4.03
N PHE A 4 -5.69 12.25 -2.73
CA PHE A 4 -7.04 12.53 -2.21
C PHE A 4 -7.41 14.01 -2.39
N THR A 5 -6.46 14.90 -2.17
CA THR A 5 -6.64 16.34 -2.40
C THR A 5 -6.92 16.62 -3.87
N ALA A 6 -6.19 15.99 -4.80
CA ALA A 6 -6.42 16.12 -6.24
C ALA A 6 -7.84 15.66 -6.65
N LEU A 7 -8.32 14.54 -6.08
CA LEU A 7 -9.69 14.09 -6.33
C LEU A 7 -10.73 15.03 -5.73
N GLN A 8 -10.51 15.50 -4.49
CA GLN A 8 -11.44 16.41 -3.80
C GLN A 8 -11.54 17.78 -4.48
N SER A 9 -10.42 18.32 -4.99
CA SER A 9 -10.37 19.61 -5.69
C SER A 9 -10.92 19.55 -7.12
N GLY A 10 -11.12 18.36 -7.67
CA GLY A 10 -11.57 18.20 -9.06
C GLY A 10 -10.43 18.24 -10.09
N GLU A 11 -9.18 18.18 -9.66
CA GLU A 11 -8.01 18.04 -10.55
C GLU A 11 -8.03 16.71 -11.28
N ILE A 12 -8.54 15.67 -10.62
CA ILE A 12 -8.83 14.35 -11.21
C ILE A 12 -10.27 13.96 -10.92
N ASP A 13 -10.87 13.15 -11.80
CA ASP A 13 -12.27 12.68 -11.65
C ASP A 13 -12.36 11.25 -11.10
N VAL A 14 -11.31 10.46 -11.27
CA VAL A 14 -11.18 9.10 -10.73
C VAL A 14 -9.79 8.92 -10.14
N LEU A 15 -9.73 8.38 -8.94
CA LEU A 15 -8.50 7.90 -8.33
C LEU A 15 -8.49 6.37 -8.42
N SER A 16 -7.71 5.82 -9.35
CA SER A 16 -7.50 4.37 -9.51
C SER A 16 -6.03 4.03 -9.24
N ARG A 17 -5.74 3.82 -7.97
CA ARG A 17 -4.42 3.44 -7.45
C ARG A 17 -4.60 2.46 -6.27
N ASN A 18 -3.50 2.05 -5.64
CA ASN A 18 -3.55 1.29 -4.39
C ASN A 18 -4.24 2.13 -3.30
N THR A 19 -5.56 2.10 -3.31
CA THR A 19 -6.39 2.91 -2.41
C THR A 19 -7.35 2.00 -1.67
N THR A 20 -7.03 1.75 -0.42
CA THR A 20 -7.80 0.90 0.47
C THR A 20 -9.13 1.55 0.83
N TRP A 21 -10.21 0.81 0.67
CA TRP A 21 -11.53 1.20 1.12
C TRP A 21 -11.60 1.11 2.65
N THR A 22 -11.63 2.24 3.30
CA THR A 22 -11.81 2.34 4.76
C THR A 22 -13.04 3.16 5.08
N MET A 23 -13.64 2.91 6.25
CA MET A 23 -14.79 3.68 6.71
C MET A 23 -14.51 5.18 6.76
N SER A 24 -13.33 5.58 7.26
CA SER A 24 -12.97 7.01 7.34
C SER A 24 -12.85 7.68 5.98
N ARG A 25 -12.29 6.99 4.98
CA ARG A 25 -12.18 7.52 3.62
C ARG A 25 -13.54 7.64 2.96
N ASP A 26 -14.40 6.63 3.13
CA ASP A 26 -15.72 6.58 2.53
C ASP A 26 -16.72 7.56 3.18
N THR A 27 -16.64 7.76 4.49
CA THR A 27 -17.63 8.57 5.23
C THR A 27 -17.19 9.99 5.53
N SER A 28 -15.90 10.23 5.79
CA SER A 28 -15.41 11.50 6.32
C SER A 28 -14.67 12.35 5.29
N SER A 29 -14.21 11.76 4.19
CA SER A 29 -13.36 12.46 3.20
C SER A 29 -14.09 12.88 1.93
N GLY A 30 -15.43 12.76 1.89
CA GLY A 30 -16.21 13.10 0.70
C GLY A 30 -15.89 12.21 -0.52
N LEU A 31 -15.49 10.98 -0.26
CA LEU A 31 -15.07 10.01 -1.26
C LEU A 31 -16.06 8.86 -1.34
N LYS A 32 -16.24 8.31 -2.55
CA LYS A 32 -17.10 7.16 -2.82
C LYS A 32 -16.31 6.10 -3.58
N PHE A 33 -16.22 4.91 -3.01
CA PHE A 33 -15.62 3.76 -3.68
C PHE A 33 -16.59 3.13 -4.67
N ALA A 34 -16.14 2.85 -5.88
CA ALA A 34 -16.97 2.26 -6.93
C ALA A 34 -17.04 0.72 -6.85
N GLY A 35 -16.05 0.08 -6.22
CA GLY A 35 -15.97 -1.36 -6.03
C GLY A 35 -14.60 -1.78 -5.53
N ILE A 36 -14.41 -3.08 -5.28
CA ILE A 36 -13.11 -3.65 -4.89
C ILE A 36 -12.54 -4.39 -6.09
N MET A 37 -11.45 -3.88 -6.65
CA MET A 37 -10.76 -4.49 -7.80
C MET A 37 -9.75 -5.56 -7.36
N TYR A 38 -9.18 -5.42 -6.16
CA TYR A 38 -8.17 -6.34 -5.67
C TYR A 38 -8.17 -6.38 -4.14
N TYR A 39 -8.09 -7.58 -3.58
CA TYR A 39 -7.85 -7.78 -2.15
C TYR A 39 -6.37 -7.98 -1.93
N ASP A 40 -5.71 -6.95 -1.44
CA ASP A 40 -4.29 -6.96 -1.09
C ASP A 40 -4.10 -7.10 0.42
N GLY A 41 -2.85 -7.04 0.83
CA GLY A 41 -2.44 -6.96 2.22
C GLY A 41 -1.04 -6.40 2.32
N GLN A 42 -0.72 -5.83 3.46
CA GLN A 42 0.60 -5.24 3.71
C GLN A 42 1.63 -6.32 4.04
N GLY A 43 2.79 -6.22 3.40
CA GLY A 43 3.95 -7.08 3.63
C GLY A 43 5.22 -6.30 3.91
N PHE A 44 6.34 -7.02 3.97
CA PHE A 44 7.67 -6.47 4.18
C PHE A 44 8.64 -7.04 3.17
N ILE A 45 9.60 -6.23 2.72
CA ILE A 45 10.72 -6.67 1.90
C ILE A 45 12.03 -6.32 2.60
N ILE A 46 12.98 -7.24 2.57
CA ILE A 46 14.32 -7.11 3.16
C ILE A 46 15.40 -7.55 2.17
N ASN A 47 16.63 -7.12 2.40
CA ASN A 47 17.78 -7.59 1.65
C ASN A 47 18.48 -8.76 2.38
N LYS A 48 18.44 -9.95 1.81
CA LYS A 48 19.02 -11.17 2.37
C LYS A 48 20.55 -11.15 2.48
N LYS A 49 21.25 -10.38 1.68
CA LYS A 49 22.70 -10.18 1.85
C LYS A 49 23.02 -9.44 3.15
N LYS A 50 22.15 -8.50 3.54
CA LYS A 50 22.29 -7.72 4.78
C LYS A 50 21.75 -8.49 5.99
N PHE A 51 20.67 -9.24 5.79
CA PHE A 51 19.94 -9.95 6.86
C PHE A 51 19.70 -11.42 6.47
N PRO A 52 20.75 -12.27 6.44
CA PRO A 52 20.64 -13.67 5.94
C PRO A 52 19.69 -14.53 6.79
N ASP A 53 19.62 -14.28 8.09
CA ASP A 53 18.87 -15.09 9.05
C ASP A 53 17.44 -14.61 9.29
N VAL A 54 17.06 -13.43 8.78
CA VAL A 54 15.70 -12.89 8.94
C VAL A 54 14.75 -13.55 7.93
N ASN A 55 13.77 -14.28 8.43
CA ASN A 55 12.78 -15.02 7.64
C ASN A 55 11.32 -14.65 8.02
N SER A 56 11.15 -13.75 8.97
CA SER A 56 9.86 -13.31 9.51
C SER A 56 9.90 -11.84 9.89
N ALA A 57 8.78 -11.13 9.70
CA ALA A 57 8.62 -9.74 10.15
C ALA A 57 8.73 -9.63 11.69
N LEU A 58 8.45 -10.70 12.41
CA LEU A 58 8.60 -10.77 13.86
C LEU A 58 10.08 -10.67 14.32
N GLN A 59 11.02 -10.85 13.41
CA GLN A 59 12.46 -10.74 13.68
C GLN A 59 13.03 -9.34 13.41
N LEU A 60 12.16 -8.36 13.02
CA LEU A 60 12.55 -7.00 12.68
C LEU A 60 12.66 -6.07 13.91
N SER A 61 12.92 -6.63 15.10
CA SER A 61 13.10 -5.80 16.31
C SER A 61 14.34 -4.92 16.20
N GLY A 62 14.15 -3.61 16.44
CA GLY A 62 15.21 -2.60 16.32
C GLY A 62 15.48 -2.11 14.89
N ALA A 63 14.82 -2.70 13.89
CA ALA A 63 15.04 -2.35 12.48
C ALA A 63 14.52 -0.95 12.14
N THR A 64 15.16 -0.32 11.15
CA THR A 64 14.64 0.86 10.47
C THR A 64 13.70 0.41 9.33
N VAL A 65 12.49 1.00 9.27
CA VAL A 65 11.47 0.60 8.30
C VAL A 65 11.02 1.80 7.47
N CYS A 66 11.27 1.76 6.16
CA CYS A 66 10.78 2.76 5.22
C CYS A 66 9.28 2.59 4.99
N ILE A 67 8.53 3.70 5.11
CA ILE A 67 7.08 3.70 4.95
C ILE A 67 6.55 5.05 4.45
N GLN A 68 5.53 5.02 3.61
CA GLN A 68 4.85 6.22 3.17
C GLN A 68 3.93 6.77 4.26
N THR A 69 4.10 8.04 4.62
CA THR A 69 3.27 8.71 5.63
C THR A 69 1.82 8.94 5.17
N GLY A 70 0.88 8.97 6.12
CA GLY A 70 -0.54 9.23 5.87
C GLY A 70 -1.27 8.10 5.15
N THR A 71 -0.78 6.88 5.27
CA THR A 71 -1.35 5.67 4.67
C THR A 71 -1.95 4.72 5.71
N THR A 72 -2.77 3.77 5.25
CA THR A 72 -3.22 2.64 6.07
C THR A 72 -2.04 1.79 6.52
N THR A 73 -1.03 1.66 5.64
CA THR A 73 0.18 0.87 5.92
C THR A 73 0.99 1.44 7.07
N GLU A 74 1.04 2.77 7.25
CA GLU A 74 1.70 3.39 8.41
C GLU A 74 1.01 3.02 9.73
N LEU A 75 -0.33 3.04 9.74
CA LEU A 75 -1.13 2.67 10.92
C LEU A 75 -1.00 1.17 11.24
N ASN A 76 -1.13 0.32 10.22
CA ASN A 76 -1.02 -1.13 10.39
C ASN A 76 0.37 -1.55 10.89
N LEU A 77 1.44 -0.89 10.39
CA LEU A 77 2.81 -1.12 10.85
C LEU A 77 2.93 -0.87 12.35
N ALA A 78 2.44 0.28 12.81
CA ALA A 78 2.48 0.66 14.22
C ALA A 78 1.70 -0.33 15.10
N ASP A 79 0.50 -0.72 14.66
CA ASP A 79 -0.34 -1.66 15.39
C ASP A 79 0.27 -3.06 15.44
N PHE A 80 0.77 -3.57 14.31
CA PHE A 80 1.38 -4.91 14.25
C PHE A 80 2.59 -5.02 15.17
N PHE A 81 3.51 -4.05 15.13
CA PHE A 81 4.72 -4.09 15.95
C PHE A 81 4.40 -3.90 17.44
N LYS A 82 3.45 -3.02 17.77
CA LYS A 82 2.98 -2.86 19.14
C LYS A 82 2.34 -4.15 19.69
N GLN A 83 1.48 -4.80 18.92
CA GLN A 83 0.81 -6.06 19.34
C GLN A 83 1.81 -7.20 19.57
N ASN A 84 2.91 -7.22 18.82
CA ASN A 84 3.94 -8.25 18.94
C ASN A 84 5.11 -7.83 19.85
N ASN A 85 5.02 -6.68 20.55
CA ASN A 85 6.08 -6.13 21.40
C ASN A 85 7.41 -5.95 20.67
N ILE A 86 7.36 -5.56 19.39
CA ILE A 86 8.52 -5.32 18.55
C ILE A 86 8.80 -3.82 18.54
N THR A 87 10.03 -3.42 18.78
CA THR A 87 10.49 -2.04 18.62
C THR A 87 11.01 -1.83 17.20
N TYR A 88 10.80 -0.65 16.62
CA TYR A 88 11.31 -0.29 15.30
C TYR A 88 11.52 1.23 15.21
N GLN A 89 12.20 1.65 14.14
CA GLN A 89 12.39 3.07 13.82
C GLN A 89 11.74 3.36 12.46
N PRO A 90 10.63 4.11 12.41
CA PRO A 90 10.01 4.46 11.14
C PRO A 90 10.83 5.52 10.39
N VAL A 91 11.09 5.27 9.13
CA VAL A 91 11.62 6.25 8.17
C VAL A 91 10.47 6.63 7.25
N THR A 92 9.78 7.73 7.60
CA THR A 92 8.59 8.19 6.89
C THR A 92 8.97 9.05 5.70
N VAL A 93 8.34 8.79 4.56
CA VAL A 93 8.56 9.50 3.31
C VAL A 93 7.24 9.96 2.69
N ALA A 94 7.32 10.89 1.73
CA ALA A 94 6.15 11.47 1.10
C ALA A 94 5.43 10.51 0.14
N ASP A 95 6.20 9.69 -0.58
CA ASP A 95 5.67 8.76 -1.57
C ASP A 95 6.43 7.42 -1.58
N ASP A 96 5.83 6.45 -2.25
CA ASP A 96 6.30 5.08 -2.31
C ASP A 96 7.62 4.92 -3.09
N SER A 97 7.82 5.72 -4.12
CA SER A 97 9.07 5.72 -4.91
C SER A 97 10.25 6.19 -4.07
N GLU A 98 10.01 7.16 -3.20
CA GLU A 98 11.00 7.61 -2.23
C GLU A 98 11.33 6.54 -1.20
N ALA A 99 10.30 5.81 -0.70
CA ALA A 99 10.51 4.69 0.22
C ALA A 99 11.41 3.63 -0.40
N GLN A 100 11.11 3.23 -1.63
CA GLN A 100 11.91 2.27 -2.38
C GLN A 100 13.35 2.77 -2.58
N ARG A 101 13.52 4.04 -2.94
CA ARG A 101 14.85 4.64 -3.16
C ARG A 101 15.68 4.64 -1.89
N GLN A 102 15.10 5.04 -0.76
CA GLN A 102 15.79 5.05 0.53
C GLN A 102 16.15 3.65 1.01
N TYR A 103 15.25 2.69 0.81
CA TYR A 103 15.52 1.29 1.12
C TYR A 103 16.71 0.75 0.29
N LEU A 104 16.73 0.99 -1.02
CA LEU A 104 17.82 0.58 -1.90
C LEU A 104 19.14 1.28 -1.57
N ALA A 105 19.09 2.52 -1.10
CA ALA A 105 20.25 3.26 -0.61
C ALA A 105 20.77 2.75 0.74
N GLY A 106 20.06 1.83 1.41
CA GLY A 106 20.42 1.27 2.70
C GLY A 106 20.07 2.15 3.90
N ALA A 107 19.26 3.20 3.71
CA ALA A 107 18.76 4.04 4.80
C ALA A 107 17.73 3.32 5.68
N CYS A 108 17.10 2.26 5.14
CA CYS A 108 16.17 1.40 5.87
C CYS A 108 16.61 -0.06 5.77
N ASP A 109 16.34 -0.82 6.82
CA ASP A 109 16.58 -2.27 6.87
C ASP A 109 15.47 -3.05 6.18
N ALA A 110 14.26 -2.54 6.25
CA ALA A 110 13.08 -3.08 5.60
C ALA A 110 12.26 -1.97 4.92
N TYR A 111 11.48 -2.34 3.91
CA TYR A 111 10.48 -1.49 3.28
C TYR A 111 9.13 -2.20 3.35
N THR A 112 8.06 -1.45 3.65
CA THR A 112 6.72 -1.99 3.80
C THR A 112 5.71 -1.18 2.99
N THR A 113 4.89 -1.90 2.24
CA THR A 113 3.72 -1.41 1.51
C THR A 113 2.81 -2.62 1.19
N ASP A 114 1.81 -2.45 0.33
CA ASP A 114 0.99 -3.54 -0.19
C ASP A 114 1.85 -4.64 -0.83
N ALA A 115 1.51 -5.90 -0.63
CA ALA A 115 2.29 -7.04 -1.12
C ALA A 115 2.42 -7.04 -2.66
N SER A 116 1.35 -6.65 -3.38
CA SER A 116 1.42 -6.48 -4.83
C SER A 116 2.40 -5.37 -5.23
N GLY A 117 2.44 -4.27 -4.47
CA GLY A 117 3.39 -3.18 -4.65
C GLY A 117 4.82 -3.62 -4.39
N LEU A 118 5.06 -4.40 -3.34
CA LEU A 118 6.38 -4.99 -3.05
C LEU A 118 6.84 -5.92 -4.18
N ALA A 119 5.94 -6.75 -4.71
CA ALA A 119 6.25 -7.65 -5.82
C ALA A 119 6.63 -6.87 -7.09
N ALA A 120 5.87 -5.84 -7.43
CA ALA A 120 6.15 -4.95 -8.56
C ALA A 120 7.47 -4.19 -8.38
N SER A 121 7.72 -3.65 -7.20
CA SER A 121 8.97 -2.97 -6.86
C SER A 121 10.17 -3.91 -6.98
N ARG A 122 10.06 -5.11 -6.38
CA ARG A 122 11.11 -6.13 -6.44
C ARG A 122 11.51 -6.49 -7.86
N ALA A 123 10.54 -6.59 -8.77
CA ALA A 123 10.79 -6.94 -10.17
C ALA A 123 11.69 -5.92 -10.91
N THR A 124 11.76 -4.69 -10.40
CA THR A 124 12.56 -3.60 -10.97
C THR A 124 13.81 -3.26 -10.15
N MET A 125 14.00 -3.91 -8.99
CA MET A 125 15.17 -3.67 -8.14
C MET A 125 16.44 -4.27 -8.76
N PRO A 126 17.59 -3.58 -8.61
CA PRO A 126 18.90 -4.22 -8.81
C PRO A 126 19.02 -5.43 -7.87
N ASP A 127 19.64 -6.50 -8.33
CA ASP A 127 19.85 -7.72 -7.54
C ASP A 127 18.55 -8.27 -6.90
N ALA A 128 17.45 -8.29 -7.66
CA ALA A 128 16.10 -8.68 -7.21
C ALA A 128 16.06 -10.02 -6.45
N GLU A 129 16.99 -10.95 -6.77
CA GLU A 129 17.12 -12.26 -6.11
C GLU A 129 17.54 -12.16 -4.63
N ASN A 130 18.19 -11.04 -4.25
CA ASN A 130 18.61 -10.79 -2.87
C ASN A 130 17.55 -10.09 -2.03
N HIS A 131 16.51 -9.56 -2.67
CA HIS A 131 15.37 -8.92 -2.02
C HIS A 131 14.24 -9.92 -1.82
N VAL A 132 13.89 -10.20 -0.56
CA VAL A 132 12.90 -11.22 -0.21
C VAL A 132 11.71 -10.55 0.47
N ILE A 133 10.52 -10.86 -0.04
CA ILE A 133 9.27 -10.50 0.63
C ILE A 133 9.03 -11.52 1.74
N LEU A 134 8.87 -11.03 2.96
CA LEU A 134 8.61 -11.86 4.14
C LEU A 134 7.20 -12.47 4.08
N PRO A 135 6.95 -13.60 4.73
CA PRO A 135 5.70 -14.35 4.57
C PRO A 135 4.50 -13.69 5.26
N GLU A 136 4.72 -12.80 6.21
CA GLU A 136 3.62 -12.19 6.95
C GLU A 136 2.88 -11.16 6.12
N ILE A 137 1.55 -11.31 6.10
CA ILE A 137 0.60 -10.30 5.61
C ILE A 137 -0.13 -9.75 6.82
N ILE A 138 0.13 -8.51 7.16
CA ILE A 138 -0.27 -7.90 8.44
C ILE A 138 -1.58 -7.12 8.38
N SER A 139 -2.18 -7.00 7.19
CA SER A 139 -3.46 -6.31 7.01
C SER A 139 -4.30 -6.92 5.90
N LYS A 140 -5.53 -6.43 5.77
CA LYS A 140 -6.41 -6.67 4.62
C LYS A 140 -6.69 -5.32 3.96
N GLU A 141 -6.28 -5.20 2.70
CA GLU A 141 -6.38 -3.98 1.92
C GLU A 141 -7.33 -4.19 0.72
N PRO A 142 -8.65 -3.94 0.88
CA PRO A 142 -9.59 -3.95 -0.24
C PRO A 142 -9.37 -2.71 -1.10
N LEU A 143 -8.70 -2.86 -2.24
CA LEU A 143 -8.32 -1.78 -3.13
C LEU A 143 -9.38 -1.55 -4.20
N GLY A 144 -9.72 -0.28 -4.47
CA GLY A 144 -10.69 0.05 -5.49
C GLY A 144 -10.64 1.49 -5.99
N PRO A 145 -11.29 1.75 -7.14
CA PRO A 145 -11.38 3.09 -7.70
C PRO A 145 -12.32 3.96 -6.86
N VAL A 146 -11.95 5.23 -6.75
CA VAL A 146 -12.61 6.22 -5.92
C VAL A 146 -13.03 7.41 -6.77
N VAL A 147 -14.22 7.92 -6.53
CA VAL A 147 -14.76 9.16 -7.10
C VAL A 147 -15.19 10.13 -5.98
N ARG A 148 -15.49 11.38 -6.32
CA ARG A 148 -16.08 12.34 -5.36
C ARG A 148 -17.50 11.93 -5.01
N HIS A 149 -17.91 12.25 -3.78
CA HIS A 149 -19.32 12.24 -3.41
C HIS A 149 -20.13 13.27 -4.20
N GLY A 150 -21.44 13.02 -4.35
CA GLY A 150 -22.39 13.96 -4.92
C GLY A 150 -22.68 13.76 -6.41
N ASP A 151 -21.81 13.10 -7.16
CA ASP A 151 -22.07 12.68 -8.53
C ASP A 151 -22.33 11.18 -8.61
N SER A 152 -23.61 10.80 -8.39
CA SER A 152 -24.01 9.38 -8.44
C SER A 152 -23.92 8.81 -9.84
N ASN A 153 -24.24 9.60 -10.88
CA ASN A 153 -24.17 9.16 -12.27
C ASN A 153 -22.75 8.82 -12.68
N TRP A 154 -21.78 9.69 -12.32
CA TRP A 154 -20.37 9.41 -12.56
C TRP A 154 -19.88 8.18 -11.79
N GLY A 155 -20.28 8.08 -10.53
CA GLY A 155 -19.97 6.91 -9.70
C GLY A 155 -20.50 5.60 -10.31
N ASP A 156 -21.70 5.62 -10.91
CA ASP A 156 -22.27 4.48 -11.60
C ASP A 156 -21.54 4.16 -12.92
N VAL A 157 -21.14 5.15 -13.69
CA VAL A 157 -20.30 4.94 -14.88
C VAL A 157 -19.00 4.20 -14.51
N VAL A 158 -18.29 4.66 -13.49
CA VAL A 158 -17.03 4.03 -13.03
C VAL A 158 -17.29 2.62 -12.53
N ARG A 159 -18.35 2.39 -11.74
CA ARG A 159 -18.74 1.07 -11.24
C ARG A 159 -19.08 0.09 -12.35
N TRP A 160 -19.90 0.49 -13.30
CA TRP A 160 -20.32 -0.38 -14.40
C TRP A 160 -19.19 -0.65 -15.39
N THR A 161 -18.27 0.30 -15.58
CA THR A 161 -17.02 0.06 -16.29
C THR A 161 -16.21 -1.05 -15.62
N TYR A 162 -16.06 -0.99 -14.29
CA TYR A 162 -15.40 -2.03 -13.52
C TYR A 162 -16.09 -3.40 -13.70
N PHE A 163 -17.41 -3.47 -13.59
CA PHE A 163 -18.14 -4.72 -13.80
C PHE A 163 -18.00 -5.25 -15.24
N ALA A 164 -17.96 -4.39 -16.23
CA ALA A 164 -17.71 -4.79 -17.61
C ALA A 164 -16.31 -5.41 -17.79
N LEU A 165 -15.30 -4.87 -17.12
CA LEU A 165 -13.95 -5.45 -17.13
C LEU A 165 -13.92 -6.84 -16.47
N LEU A 166 -14.60 -7.02 -15.32
CA LEU A 166 -14.72 -8.34 -14.68
C LEU A 166 -15.38 -9.37 -15.61
N ILE A 167 -16.48 -8.99 -16.28
CA ILE A 167 -17.17 -9.88 -17.22
C ILE A 167 -16.25 -10.23 -18.42
N ALA A 168 -15.43 -9.29 -18.85
CA ALA A 168 -14.49 -9.52 -19.95
C ALA A 168 -13.33 -10.45 -19.55
N GLU A 169 -12.90 -10.41 -18.29
CA GLU A 169 -11.84 -11.28 -17.76
C GLU A 169 -12.31 -12.74 -17.63
N GLU A 170 -13.61 -12.96 -17.40
CA GLU A 170 -14.21 -14.30 -17.27
C GLU A 170 -14.50 -15.01 -18.60
N LYS A 171 -14.30 -14.35 -19.77
CA LYS A 171 -14.53 -14.87 -21.12
C LYS A 171 -13.25 -15.31 -21.81
#